data_33395a0d460232020c84870c031359e1
#
_entry.id   33395a0d460232020c84870c031359e1
#
_cell.length_a   1.000
_cell.length_b   1.000
_cell.length_c   1.000
_cell.angle_alpha   90.00
_cell.angle_beta   90.00
_cell.angle_gamma   90.00
#
_symmetry.space_group_name_H-M   'P 1'
#
loop_
_entity.id
_entity.type
_entity.pdbx_description
1 polymer ?
#
loop_
_entity_poly.entity_id
_entity_poly.type
_entity_poly.pdbx_seq_one_letter_code
_entity_poly.pdbx_strand_id
1 'polypeptide(L)'
;KLDGNYLKRYREHLPKCDVAVWVLAARNRALALDQQYLESIAKYLPNLNMVIAVNQVDLVDPVDWSERLNMPSPSQAAAIQEIAADRREKLKSYVKGDCPVVAYSAARYYNLQALFATCLKAAPPERRWMFELIKSFSTHDWLKRAKGLSDAQRAALAKAHIKADEKITLDRLGS
;
A
#
# COMPACT_ATOMS: atom_id res chain seq x y z
N LYS A 1 19.39 -16.03 7.31
CA LYS A 1 18.88 -17.22 6.62
C LYS A 1 17.42 -17.00 6.26
N LEU A 2 17.04 -17.25 5.00
CA LEU A 2 15.64 -17.10 4.56
C LEU A 2 14.78 -18.13 5.30
N ASP A 3 13.57 -17.68 5.72
CA ASP A 3 12.59 -18.58 6.30
C ASP A 3 11.92 -19.40 5.19
N GLY A 4 12.11 -20.72 5.25
CA GLY A 4 11.58 -21.65 4.26
C GLY A 4 10.05 -21.68 4.21
N ASN A 5 9.36 -21.34 5.30
CA ASN A 5 7.90 -21.27 5.34
C ASN A 5 7.37 -20.10 4.50
N TYR A 6 8.03 -18.92 4.58
CA TYR A 6 7.67 -17.78 3.75
C TYR A 6 7.93 -18.06 2.26
N LEU A 7 9.09 -18.64 1.93
CA LEU A 7 9.40 -19.01 0.54
C LEU A 7 8.39 -20.01 -0.04
N LYS A 8 7.96 -21.00 0.75
CA LYS A 8 6.92 -21.95 0.35
C LYS A 8 5.62 -21.22 0.02
N ARG A 9 5.17 -20.32 0.91
CA ARG A 9 3.94 -19.53 0.72
C ARG A 9 4.04 -18.63 -0.52
N TYR A 10 5.17 -17.95 -0.73
CA TYR A 10 5.36 -17.14 -1.93
C TYR A 10 5.24 -17.96 -3.21
N ARG A 11 5.89 -19.12 -3.26
CA ARG A 11 5.82 -20.03 -4.43
C ARG A 11 4.41 -20.55 -4.70
N GLU A 12 3.62 -20.74 -3.66
CA GLU A 12 2.26 -21.25 -3.76
C GLU A 12 1.26 -20.16 -4.19
N HIS A 13 1.42 -18.93 -3.70
CA HIS A 13 0.42 -17.88 -3.86
C HIS A 13 0.75 -16.87 -4.95
N LEU A 14 2.01 -16.47 -5.14
CA LEU A 14 2.37 -15.45 -6.13
C LEU A 14 1.88 -15.75 -7.55
N PRO A 15 1.92 -16.99 -8.05
CA PRO A 15 1.40 -17.30 -9.38
C PRO A 15 -0.10 -17.10 -9.55
N LYS A 16 -0.83 -16.96 -8.44
CA LYS A 16 -2.30 -16.78 -8.41
C LYS A 16 -2.71 -15.33 -8.17
N CYS A 17 -1.74 -14.43 -7.95
CA CYS A 17 -2.00 -13.03 -7.66
C CYS A 17 -2.05 -12.20 -8.94
N ASP A 18 -2.99 -11.25 -9.00
CA ASP A 18 -3.03 -10.23 -10.06
C ASP A 18 -2.01 -9.11 -9.80
N VAL A 19 -1.78 -8.78 -8.53
CA VAL A 19 -0.82 -7.79 -8.07
C VAL A 19 -0.20 -8.25 -6.75
N ALA A 20 1.11 -8.10 -6.60
CA ALA A 20 1.79 -8.25 -5.33
C ALA A 20 2.19 -6.89 -4.77
N VAL A 21 1.94 -6.67 -3.50
CA VAL A 21 2.41 -5.50 -2.77
C VAL A 21 3.58 -5.91 -1.88
N TRP A 22 4.79 -5.45 -2.22
CA TRP A 22 5.98 -5.69 -1.42
C TRP A 22 6.16 -4.58 -0.40
N VAL A 23 5.90 -4.90 0.87
CA VAL A 23 5.88 -3.90 1.94
C VAL A 23 7.24 -3.80 2.61
N LEU A 24 7.80 -2.60 2.65
CA LEU A 24 9.06 -2.25 3.31
C LEU A 24 8.80 -1.23 4.42
N ALA A 25 9.54 -1.32 5.53
CA ALA A 25 9.54 -0.25 6.52
C ALA A 25 10.49 0.89 6.06
N ALA A 26 10.04 2.13 6.12
CA ALA A 26 10.81 3.31 5.68
C ALA A 26 12.18 3.40 6.39
N ARG A 27 12.21 3.11 7.69
CA ARG A 27 13.44 3.15 8.52
C ARG A 27 14.36 1.95 8.33
N ASN A 28 13.91 0.89 7.66
CA ASN A 28 14.78 -0.26 7.40
C ASN A 28 15.78 0.09 6.29
N ARG A 29 17.06 0.21 6.64
CA ARG A 29 18.14 0.51 5.71
C ARG A 29 18.73 -0.74 5.05
N ALA A 30 18.53 -1.92 5.67
CA ALA A 30 19.09 -3.17 5.20
C ALA A 30 18.09 -3.93 4.31
N LEU A 31 18.18 -3.75 3.02
CA LEU A 31 17.34 -4.44 2.03
C LEU A 31 17.89 -5.81 1.60
N ALA A 32 19.04 -6.22 2.12
CA ALA A 32 19.69 -7.47 1.69
C ALA A 32 18.77 -8.70 1.84
N LEU A 33 17.97 -8.73 2.90
CA LEU A 33 17.02 -9.82 3.10
C LEU A 33 15.88 -9.79 2.07
N ASP A 34 15.34 -8.60 1.79
CA ASP A 34 14.30 -8.42 0.78
C ASP A 34 14.82 -8.82 -0.61
N GLN A 35 16.04 -8.41 -0.96
CA GLN A 35 16.70 -8.78 -2.21
C GLN A 35 16.87 -10.30 -2.33
N GLN A 36 17.33 -10.98 -1.27
CA GLN A 36 17.45 -12.45 -1.24
C GLN A 36 16.10 -13.15 -1.43
N TYR A 37 15.02 -12.63 -0.81
CA TYR A 37 13.68 -13.17 -1.04
C TYR A 37 13.24 -12.97 -2.49
N LEU A 38 13.40 -11.78 -3.05
CA LEU A 38 13.03 -11.47 -4.43
C LEU A 38 13.81 -12.34 -5.42
N GLU A 39 15.13 -12.55 -5.22
CA GLU A 39 15.92 -13.49 -6.01
C GLU A 39 15.38 -14.91 -5.93
N SER A 40 15.04 -15.38 -4.73
CA SER A 40 14.54 -16.75 -4.52
C SER A 40 13.18 -17.01 -5.16
N ILE A 41 12.43 -15.95 -5.47
CA ILE A 41 11.12 -16.02 -6.14
C ILE A 41 11.14 -15.44 -7.56
N ALA A 42 12.31 -15.03 -8.05
CA ALA A 42 12.49 -14.32 -9.33
C ALA A 42 11.76 -14.97 -10.51
N LYS A 43 11.72 -16.32 -10.57
CA LYS A 43 11.04 -17.06 -11.64
C LYS A 43 9.52 -16.81 -11.72
N TYR A 44 8.90 -16.31 -10.63
CA TYR A 44 7.47 -15.98 -10.59
C TYR A 44 7.20 -14.50 -10.90
N LEU A 45 8.22 -13.64 -10.73
CA LEU A 45 8.09 -12.18 -10.86
C LEU A 45 7.84 -11.68 -12.29
N PRO A 46 8.35 -12.33 -13.37
CA PRO A 46 8.16 -11.83 -14.73
C PRO A 46 6.69 -11.69 -15.16
N ASN A 47 5.80 -12.47 -14.57
CA ASN A 47 4.39 -12.48 -14.91
C ASN A 47 3.52 -11.83 -13.81
N LEU A 48 4.15 -11.21 -12.81
CA LEU A 48 3.49 -10.63 -11.67
C LEU A 48 3.65 -9.11 -11.67
N ASN A 49 2.53 -8.41 -11.66
CA ASN A 49 2.54 -6.98 -11.43
C ASN A 49 2.88 -6.70 -9.95
N MET A 50 3.89 -5.88 -9.71
CA MET A 50 4.37 -5.60 -8.36
C MET A 50 4.29 -4.11 -8.05
N VAL A 51 3.91 -3.79 -6.81
CA VAL A 51 3.97 -2.46 -6.22
C VAL A 51 4.85 -2.52 -4.98
N ILE A 52 5.85 -1.67 -4.91
CA ILE A 52 6.67 -1.50 -3.71
C ILE A 52 5.97 -0.47 -2.81
N ALA A 53 5.67 -0.87 -1.58
CA ALA A 53 4.97 -0.04 -0.60
C ALA A 53 5.88 0.27 0.59
N VAL A 54 6.30 1.52 0.74
CA VAL A 54 7.16 1.97 1.83
C VAL A 54 6.29 2.49 2.96
N ASN A 55 6.14 1.69 4.02
CA ASN A 55 5.31 1.99 5.19
C ASN A 55 6.09 2.72 6.29
N GLN A 56 5.38 3.26 7.28
CA GLN A 56 5.93 3.95 8.44
C GLN A 56 6.69 5.24 8.10
N VAL A 57 6.23 5.95 7.07
CA VAL A 57 6.88 7.20 6.65
C VAL A 57 6.70 8.33 7.65
N ASP A 58 5.72 8.23 8.53
CA ASP A 58 5.51 9.13 9.66
C ASP A 58 6.64 9.08 10.70
N LEU A 59 7.49 8.04 10.67
CA LEU A 59 8.64 7.86 11.53
C LEU A 59 9.98 8.24 10.88
N VAL A 60 9.96 8.81 9.67
CA VAL A 60 11.18 9.23 8.94
C VAL A 60 11.70 10.53 9.53
N ASP A 61 13.00 10.60 9.76
CA ASP A 61 13.66 11.82 10.23
C ASP A 61 13.78 12.86 9.10
N PRO A 62 13.63 14.17 9.42
CA PRO A 62 13.17 14.71 10.68
C PRO A 62 11.72 14.33 10.96
N VAL A 63 11.43 13.80 12.17
CA VAL A 63 10.06 13.47 12.55
C VAL A 63 9.29 14.76 12.82
N ASP A 64 8.69 15.29 11.78
CA ASP A 64 7.94 16.55 11.81
C ASP A 64 6.62 16.38 11.05
N TRP A 65 5.65 15.78 11.76
CA TRP A 65 4.34 15.43 11.20
C TRP A 65 3.28 16.43 11.63
N SER A 66 2.58 17.04 10.69
CA SER A 66 1.44 17.89 10.97
C SER A 66 0.22 17.06 11.37
N GLU A 67 -0.09 17.00 12.65
CA GLU A 67 -1.29 16.32 13.15
C GLU A 67 -2.58 16.90 12.56
N ARG A 68 -2.63 18.23 12.40
CA ARG A 68 -3.81 18.94 11.88
C ARG A 68 -4.10 18.59 10.42
N LEU A 69 -3.06 18.48 9.60
CA LEU A 69 -3.19 18.21 8.16
C LEU A 69 -3.03 16.72 7.83
N ASN A 70 -2.61 15.93 8.81
CA ASN A 70 -2.23 14.52 8.65
C ASN A 70 -1.26 14.30 7.48
N MET A 71 -0.17 15.08 7.46
CA MET A 71 0.84 15.02 6.42
C MET A 71 2.23 15.38 6.96
N PRO A 72 3.31 14.91 6.29
CA PRO A 72 4.67 15.29 6.66
C PRO A 72 4.92 16.78 6.41
N SER A 73 5.86 17.36 7.16
CA SER A 73 6.43 18.67 6.84
C SER A 73 7.17 18.63 5.49
N PRO A 74 7.50 19.77 4.88
CA PRO A 74 8.28 19.79 3.63
C PRO A 74 9.63 19.07 3.74
N SER A 75 10.34 19.21 4.87
CA SER A 75 11.63 18.55 5.12
C SER A 75 11.48 17.03 5.26
N GLN A 76 10.48 16.58 6.02
CA GLN A 76 10.17 15.16 6.15
C GLN A 76 9.70 14.58 4.81
N ALA A 77 8.90 15.31 4.04
CA ALA A 77 8.45 14.88 2.73
C ALA A 77 9.61 14.68 1.75
N ALA A 78 10.61 15.58 1.76
CA ALA A 78 11.82 15.42 0.95
C ALA A 78 12.58 14.14 1.32
N ALA A 79 12.79 13.87 2.61
CA ALA A 79 13.45 12.65 3.09
C ALA A 79 12.66 11.38 2.70
N ILE A 80 11.34 11.42 2.76
CA ILE A 80 10.47 10.32 2.29
C ILE A 80 10.65 10.07 0.80
N GLN A 81 10.75 11.12 -0.03
CA GLN A 81 10.97 10.99 -1.47
C GLN A 81 12.33 10.37 -1.78
N GLU A 82 13.39 10.79 -1.07
CA GLU A 82 14.72 10.19 -1.20
C GLU A 82 14.70 8.69 -0.86
N ILE A 83 14.04 8.31 0.23
CA ILE A 83 13.88 6.90 0.60
C ILE A 83 13.13 6.13 -0.49
N ALA A 84 12.05 6.66 -1.03
CA ALA A 84 11.28 6.00 -2.08
C ALA A 84 12.12 5.82 -3.36
N ALA A 85 12.91 6.82 -3.73
CA ALA A 85 13.83 6.76 -4.87
C ALA A 85 14.93 5.71 -4.65
N ASP A 86 15.55 5.67 -3.46
CA ASP A 86 16.55 4.66 -3.09
C ASP A 86 15.98 3.24 -3.16
N ARG A 87 14.74 3.01 -2.66
CA ARG A 87 14.09 1.71 -2.73
C ARG A 87 13.82 1.28 -4.16
N ARG A 88 13.36 2.20 -5.00
CA ARG A 88 13.16 1.94 -6.43
C ARG A 88 14.48 1.51 -7.08
N GLU A 89 15.54 2.27 -6.87
CA GLU A 89 16.84 1.99 -7.48
C GLU A 89 17.40 0.64 -7.05
N LYS A 90 17.35 0.33 -5.75
CA LYS A 90 17.88 -0.91 -5.19
C LYS A 90 17.09 -2.17 -5.55
N LEU A 91 15.81 -2.02 -5.91
CA LEU A 91 14.93 -3.16 -6.19
C LEU A 91 14.57 -3.30 -7.67
N LYS A 92 14.86 -2.32 -8.52
CA LYS A 92 14.50 -2.35 -9.95
C LYS A 92 15.02 -3.56 -10.72
N SER A 93 16.17 -4.11 -10.33
CA SER A 93 16.77 -5.28 -10.98
C SER A 93 16.03 -6.60 -10.66
N TYR A 94 15.24 -6.61 -9.60
CA TYR A 94 14.49 -7.79 -9.14
C TYR A 94 13.06 -7.85 -9.67
N VAL A 95 12.57 -6.76 -10.23
CA VAL A 95 11.19 -6.66 -10.73
C VAL A 95 11.19 -6.31 -12.21
N LYS A 96 10.24 -6.85 -12.95
CA LYS A 96 10.13 -6.59 -14.39
C LYS A 96 9.31 -5.32 -14.63
N GLY A 97 9.79 -4.48 -15.54
CA GLY A 97 9.10 -3.26 -15.96
C GLY A 97 9.19 -2.13 -14.94
N ASP A 98 8.28 -1.16 -15.08
CA ASP A 98 8.18 -0.04 -14.13
C ASP A 98 7.44 -0.49 -12.87
N CYS A 99 8.21 -0.77 -11.82
CA CYS A 99 7.65 -1.11 -10.53
C CYS A 99 7.39 0.16 -9.72
N PRO A 100 6.13 0.57 -9.56
CA PRO A 100 5.81 1.79 -8.83
C PRO A 100 6.15 1.64 -7.35
N VAL A 101 6.67 2.73 -6.76
CA VAL A 101 6.96 2.83 -5.33
C VAL A 101 6.00 3.83 -4.71
N VAL A 102 5.30 3.42 -3.67
CA VAL A 102 4.36 4.27 -2.91
C VAL A 102 4.78 4.36 -1.47
N ALA A 103 5.04 5.58 -1.01
CA ALA A 103 5.32 5.89 0.39
C ALA A 103 4.01 6.17 1.13
N TYR A 104 3.78 5.51 2.27
CA TYR A 104 2.53 5.62 3.04
C TYR A 104 2.74 5.39 4.53
N SER A 105 1.75 5.75 5.34
CA SER A 105 1.68 5.35 6.75
C SER A 105 0.36 4.66 7.03
N ALA A 106 0.40 3.40 7.41
CA ALA A 106 -0.77 2.66 7.85
C ALA A 106 -1.27 3.18 9.21
N ALA A 107 -0.36 3.57 10.10
CA ALA A 107 -0.71 4.10 11.42
C ALA A 107 -1.43 5.45 11.35
N ARG A 108 -1.07 6.28 10.37
CA ARG A 108 -1.65 7.61 10.15
C ARG A 108 -2.74 7.62 9.07
N TYR A 109 -3.03 6.51 8.42
CA TYR A 109 -3.91 6.45 7.24
C TYR A 109 -3.48 7.41 6.11
N TYR A 110 -2.19 7.76 6.08
CA TYR A 110 -1.62 8.66 5.09
C TYR A 110 -1.32 7.92 3.80
N ASN A 111 -1.74 8.52 2.69
CA ASN A 111 -1.45 8.08 1.32
C ASN A 111 -1.93 6.65 0.96
N LEU A 112 -2.87 6.07 1.73
CA LEU A 112 -3.45 4.76 1.45
C LEU A 112 -4.26 4.75 0.15
N GLN A 113 -4.92 5.87 -0.17
CA GLN A 113 -5.62 6.02 -1.44
C GLN A 113 -4.67 5.90 -2.64
N ALA A 114 -3.49 6.54 -2.56
CA ALA A 114 -2.49 6.46 -3.63
C ALA A 114 -1.95 5.03 -3.77
N LEU A 115 -1.71 4.34 -2.64
CA LEU A 115 -1.31 2.93 -2.66
C LEU A 115 -2.36 2.08 -3.36
N PHE A 116 -3.63 2.21 -2.97
CA PHE A 116 -4.72 1.46 -3.59
C PHE A 116 -4.89 1.79 -5.09
N ALA A 117 -4.85 3.07 -5.44
CA ALA A 117 -4.95 3.51 -6.84
C ALA A 117 -3.78 2.96 -7.69
N THR A 118 -2.59 2.85 -7.10
CA THR A 118 -1.42 2.27 -7.76
C THR A 118 -1.60 0.77 -7.97
N CYS A 119 -2.09 0.04 -6.98
CA CYS A 119 -2.44 -1.37 -7.12
C CYS A 119 -3.51 -1.59 -8.20
N LEU A 120 -4.53 -0.74 -8.25
CA LEU A 120 -5.58 -0.78 -9.26
C LEU A 120 -5.03 -0.58 -10.67
N LYS A 121 -4.10 0.38 -10.85
CA LYS A 121 -3.42 0.59 -12.14
C LYS A 121 -2.54 -0.58 -12.54
N ALA A 122 -1.87 -1.21 -11.57
CA ALA A 122 -1.02 -2.36 -11.79
C ALA A 122 -1.82 -3.64 -12.10
N ALA A 123 -3.08 -3.73 -11.68
CA ALA A 123 -3.92 -4.89 -11.94
C ALA A 123 -4.21 -5.07 -13.44
N PRO A 124 -4.34 -6.31 -13.93
CA PRO A 124 -4.80 -6.60 -15.28
C PRO A 124 -6.13 -5.88 -15.56
N PRO A 125 -6.30 -5.25 -16.73
CA PRO A 125 -7.50 -4.45 -17.04
C PRO A 125 -8.81 -5.21 -16.81
N GLU A 126 -8.86 -6.48 -17.18
CA GLU A 126 -10.01 -7.36 -17.03
C GLU A 126 -10.37 -7.70 -15.58
N ARG A 127 -9.44 -7.42 -14.64
CA ARG A 127 -9.62 -7.69 -13.21
C ARG A 127 -9.87 -6.43 -12.38
N ARG A 128 -9.71 -5.24 -12.96
CA ARG A 128 -9.80 -3.95 -12.24
C ARG A 128 -11.15 -3.73 -11.57
N TRP A 129 -12.24 -4.22 -12.16
CA TRP A 129 -13.58 -4.09 -11.59
C TRP A 129 -13.69 -4.73 -10.18
N MET A 130 -12.94 -5.81 -9.90
CA MET A 130 -12.91 -6.43 -8.58
C MET A 130 -12.28 -5.51 -7.54
N PHE A 131 -11.22 -4.81 -7.90
CA PHE A 131 -10.54 -3.86 -7.01
C PHE A 131 -11.41 -2.62 -6.74
N GLU A 132 -12.14 -2.14 -7.74
CA GLU A 132 -13.12 -1.04 -7.55
C GLU A 132 -14.24 -1.47 -6.60
N LEU A 133 -14.71 -2.69 -6.72
CA LEU A 133 -15.70 -3.26 -5.80
C LEU A 133 -15.15 -3.32 -4.37
N ILE A 134 -13.95 -3.87 -4.18
CA ILE A 134 -13.29 -3.96 -2.86
C ILE A 134 -13.10 -2.56 -2.26
N LYS A 135 -12.72 -1.57 -3.06
CA LYS A 135 -12.57 -0.17 -2.63
C LYS A 135 -13.86 0.37 -2.01
N SER A 136 -15.00 0.11 -2.63
CA SER A 136 -16.29 0.58 -2.12
C SER A 136 -16.65 -0.03 -0.76
N PHE A 137 -16.29 -1.28 -0.51
CA PHE A 137 -16.55 -1.95 0.77
C PHE A 137 -15.56 -1.58 1.87
N SER A 138 -14.27 -1.47 1.55
CA SER A 138 -13.23 -1.29 2.58
C SER A 138 -13.13 0.13 3.10
N THR A 139 -13.57 1.15 2.35
CA THR A 139 -13.52 2.55 2.79
C THR A 139 -14.30 2.77 4.09
N HIS A 140 -15.47 2.15 4.23
CA HIS A 140 -16.32 2.24 5.41
C HIS A 140 -15.65 1.63 6.66
N ASP A 141 -15.06 0.45 6.53
CA ASP A 141 -14.38 -0.22 7.63
C ASP A 141 -13.11 0.50 8.07
N TRP A 142 -12.39 1.12 7.15
CA TRP A 142 -11.22 1.93 7.49
C TRP A 142 -11.59 3.15 8.31
N LEU A 143 -12.68 3.82 7.96
CA LEU A 143 -13.18 4.97 8.71
C LEU A 143 -13.61 4.59 10.13
N LYS A 144 -14.26 3.45 10.32
CA LYS A 144 -14.62 2.94 11.64
C LYS A 144 -13.41 2.61 12.51
N ARG A 145 -12.32 2.14 11.91
CA ARG A 145 -11.08 1.73 12.59
C ARG A 145 -10.03 2.83 12.69
N ALA A 146 -10.27 4.01 12.11
CA ALA A 146 -9.34 5.12 12.11
C ALA A 146 -9.05 5.62 13.53
N LYS A 147 -8.06 5.01 14.18
CA LYS A 147 -7.47 5.50 15.43
C LYS A 147 -6.63 6.73 15.10
N GLY A 148 -6.78 7.81 15.84
CA GLY A 148 -6.00 9.05 15.66
C GLY A 148 -6.72 10.18 14.91
N LEU A 149 -7.88 9.93 14.32
CA LEU A 149 -8.75 11.01 13.90
C LEU A 149 -9.55 11.52 15.10
N SER A 150 -9.72 12.83 15.21
CA SER A 150 -10.64 13.41 16.18
C SER A 150 -12.06 12.91 15.90
N ASP A 151 -12.92 12.90 16.93
CA ASP A 151 -14.31 12.47 16.76
C ASP A 151 -15.05 13.31 15.71
N ALA A 152 -14.74 14.61 15.62
CA ALA A 152 -15.26 15.50 14.59
C ALA A 152 -14.79 15.11 13.18
N GLN A 153 -13.52 14.74 13.02
CA GLN A 153 -12.97 14.27 11.73
C GLN A 153 -13.55 12.92 11.33
N ARG A 154 -13.69 11.98 12.28
CA ARG A 154 -14.35 10.69 12.05
C ARG A 154 -15.80 10.88 11.66
N ALA A 155 -16.53 11.75 12.34
CA ALA A 155 -17.92 12.05 12.03
C ALA A 155 -18.08 12.71 10.65
N ALA A 156 -17.20 13.63 10.28
CA ALA A 156 -17.22 14.28 8.96
C ALA A 156 -16.92 13.29 7.83
N LEU A 157 -15.90 12.46 7.99
CA LEU A 157 -15.54 11.43 7.01
C LEU A 157 -16.60 10.33 6.93
N ALA A 158 -17.12 9.88 8.08
CA ALA A 158 -18.21 8.93 8.14
C ALA A 158 -19.46 9.45 7.43
N LYS A 159 -19.82 10.73 7.67
CA LYS A 159 -20.98 11.36 7.01
C LYS A 159 -20.83 11.47 5.50
N ALA A 160 -19.61 11.67 4.99
CA ALA A 160 -19.33 11.77 3.57
C ALA A 160 -19.34 10.39 2.86
N HIS A 161 -18.83 9.35 3.51
CA HIS A 161 -18.62 8.04 2.89
C HIS A 161 -19.69 7.01 3.24
N ILE A 162 -20.26 7.03 4.45
CA ILE A 162 -21.31 6.08 4.85
C ILE A 162 -22.54 6.17 3.94
N LYS A 163 -22.96 7.40 3.57
CA LYS A 163 -24.10 7.58 2.66
C LYS A 163 -23.86 6.98 1.26
N ALA A 164 -22.63 6.98 0.79
CA ALA A 164 -22.28 6.38 -0.49
C ALA A 164 -22.23 4.84 -0.38
N ASP A 165 -21.65 4.32 0.70
CA ASP A 165 -21.49 2.87 0.90
C ASP A 165 -22.80 2.18 1.27
N GLU A 166 -23.66 2.81 2.08
CA GLU A 166 -25.00 2.30 2.39
C GLU A 166 -25.88 2.21 1.13
N LYS A 167 -25.83 3.22 0.28
CA LYS A 167 -26.57 3.23 -0.98
C LYS A 167 -26.09 2.11 -1.91
N ILE A 168 -24.78 1.93 -2.05
CA ILE A 168 -24.19 0.87 -2.89
C ILE A 168 -24.52 -0.52 -2.35
N THR A 169 -24.51 -0.70 -1.03
CA THR A 169 -24.80 -2.00 -0.39
C THR A 169 -26.27 -2.35 -0.51
N LEU A 170 -27.18 -1.39 -0.29
CA LEU A 170 -28.61 -1.60 -0.40
C LEU A 170 -29.05 -1.86 -1.85
N ASP A 171 -28.49 -1.12 -2.81
CA ASP A 171 -28.78 -1.31 -4.25
C ASP A 171 -28.32 -2.68 -4.78
N ARG A 172 -27.35 -3.33 -4.11
CA ARG A 172 -26.81 -4.65 -4.51
C ARG A 172 -27.43 -5.82 -3.76
N LEU A 173 -27.95 -5.62 -2.56
CA LEU A 173 -28.66 -6.64 -1.80
C LEU A 173 -30.14 -6.72 -2.16
N GLY A 174 -30.65 -5.72 -2.87
CA GLY A 174 -32.04 -5.65 -3.34
C GLY A 174 -32.25 -6.06 -4.81
N SER A 175 -31.21 -6.55 -5.46
CA SER A 175 -31.24 -7.12 -6.82
C SER A 175 -30.78 -8.58 -6.78
#